data_7bef11d20c2a6d7b26fca15807482c26
#
_entry.id   7bef11d20c2a6d7b26fca15807482c26
#
_cell.length_a   1.000
_cell.length_b   1.000
_cell.length_c   1.000
_cell.angle_alpha   90.00
_cell.angle_beta   90.00
_cell.angle_gamma   90.00
#
_symmetry.space_group_name_H-M   'P 1'
#
loop_
_entity.id
_entity.type
_entity.pdbx_description
1 polymer ?
#
loop_
_entity_poly.entity_id
_entity_poly.type
_entity_poly.pdbx_seq_one_letter_code
_entity_poly.pdbx_strand_id
1 'polypeptide(L)' 'SEQHSVGGALWIIHGHGTGKLRQGVHTYLQQHALVDRFELAAKEDGGSGVTVAYLR' A
#
# COMPACT_ATOMS: atom_id res chain seq x y z
N SER A 1 8.70 -4.17 -5.52
CA SER A 1 7.43 -4.29 -4.79
C SER A 1 6.48 -5.22 -5.52
N GLU A 2 5.63 -5.88 -4.78
CA GLU A 2 4.62 -6.79 -5.32
C GLU A 2 3.23 -6.25 -5.03
N GLN A 3 2.29 -6.55 -5.91
CA GLN A 3 0.91 -6.11 -5.78
C GLN A 3 -0.03 -7.30 -5.84
N HIS A 4 -0.97 -7.34 -4.90
CA HIS A 4 -2.02 -8.36 -4.86
C HIS A 4 -3.36 -7.68 -4.67
N SER A 5 -4.37 -8.09 -5.41
CA SER A 5 -5.70 -7.50 -5.33
C SER A 5 -6.66 -8.51 -4.73
N VAL A 6 -7.35 -8.12 -3.65
CA VAL A 6 -8.32 -8.96 -2.97
C VAL A 6 -9.54 -8.12 -2.62
N GLY A 7 -10.68 -8.43 -3.23
CA GLY A 7 -11.95 -7.82 -2.85
C GLY A 7 -11.98 -6.30 -2.93
N GLY A 8 -11.35 -5.71 -3.93
CA GLY A 8 -11.30 -4.25 -4.08
C GLY A 8 -10.19 -3.59 -3.29
N ALA A 9 -9.38 -4.35 -2.59
CA ALA A 9 -8.20 -3.85 -1.90
C ALA A 9 -6.95 -4.28 -2.65
N LEU A 10 -5.99 -3.38 -2.78
CA LEU A 10 -4.72 -3.64 -3.44
C LEU A 10 -3.63 -3.67 -2.37
N TRP A 11 -2.96 -4.80 -2.25
CA TRP A 11 -1.88 -4.99 -1.28
C TRP A 11 -0.55 -4.77 -1.98
N ILE A 12 0.22 -3.79 -1.51
CA ILE A 12 1.50 -3.43 -2.11
C ILE A 12 2.62 -3.72 -1.11
N ILE A 13 3.44 -4.70 -1.43
CA ILE A 13 4.57 -5.09 -0.58
C ILE A 13 5.80 -4.31 -1.01
N HIS A 14 6.17 -3.30 -0.24
CA HIS A 14 7.33 -2.46 -0.54
C HIS A 14 8.51 -2.71 0.39
N GLY A 15 8.32 -3.50 1.43
CA GLY A 15 9.38 -3.80 2.38
C GLY A 15 9.60 -2.69 3.39
N HIS A 16 10.50 -2.92 4.32
CA HIS A 16 10.76 -1.97 5.41
C HIS A 16 11.85 -0.95 5.06
N GLY A 17 12.96 -1.38 4.46
CA GLY A 17 14.04 -0.54 3.97
C GLY A 17 14.23 0.82 4.64
N THR A 18 14.56 1.84 3.85
CA THR A 18 14.73 3.22 4.33
C THR A 18 13.42 3.99 4.40
N GLY A 19 12.33 3.41 3.94
CA GLY A 19 11.05 4.09 3.84
C GLY A 19 10.85 4.90 2.57
N LYS A 20 11.87 5.01 1.71
CA LYS A 20 11.76 5.77 0.47
C LYS A 20 10.75 5.15 -0.49
N LEU A 21 10.78 3.83 -0.64
CA LEU A 21 9.85 3.12 -1.51
C LEU A 21 8.43 3.25 -0.97
N ARG A 22 8.26 3.11 0.34
CA ARG A 22 6.96 3.30 0.99
C ARG A 22 6.42 4.70 0.72
N GLN A 23 7.26 5.71 0.88
CA GLN A 23 6.86 7.09 0.65
C GLN A 23 6.44 7.31 -0.81
N GLY A 24 7.19 6.75 -1.75
CA GLY A 24 6.84 6.83 -3.17
C GLY A 24 5.51 6.17 -3.47
N VAL A 25 5.25 5.01 -2.88
CA VAL A 25 3.97 4.32 -3.03
C VAL A 25 2.83 5.17 -2.50
N HIS A 26 3.00 5.75 -1.30
CA HIS A 26 1.96 6.57 -0.70
C HIS A 26 1.68 7.82 -1.54
N THR A 27 2.72 8.47 -2.06
CA THR A 27 2.55 9.62 -2.94
C THR A 27 1.78 9.24 -4.20
N TYR A 28 2.12 8.10 -4.79
CA TYR A 28 1.42 7.59 -5.97
C TYR A 28 -0.06 7.35 -5.67
N LEU A 29 -0.34 6.70 -4.56
CA LEU A 29 -1.72 6.37 -4.18
C LEU A 29 -2.55 7.61 -3.90
N GLN A 30 -1.95 8.64 -3.30
CA GLN A 30 -2.66 9.89 -3.02
C GLN A 30 -3.15 10.57 -4.30
N GLN A 31 -2.45 10.35 -5.41
CA GLN A 31 -2.76 10.98 -6.69
C GLN A 31 -3.59 10.08 -7.60
N HIS A 32 -3.86 8.86 -7.18
CA HIS A 32 -4.56 7.89 -8.01
C HIS A 32 -6.06 8.03 -7.87
N ALA A 33 -6.75 8.31 -8.99
CA ALA A 33 -8.18 8.61 -8.97
C ALA A 33 -9.04 7.43 -8.49
N LEU A 34 -8.57 6.20 -8.68
CA LEU A 34 -9.32 5.00 -8.31
C LEU A 34 -9.10 4.58 -6.87
N VAL A 35 -8.17 5.22 -6.16
CA VAL A 35 -7.89 4.88 -4.76
C VAL A 35 -8.75 5.76 -3.85
N ASP A 36 -9.58 5.12 -3.03
CA ASP A 36 -10.40 5.82 -2.06
C ASP A 36 -9.56 6.22 -0.84
N ARG A 37 -8.82 5.26 -0.30
CA ARG A 37 -7.94 5.49 0.84
C ARG A 37 -6.88 4.40 0.86
N PHE A 38 -5.86 4.60 1.68
CA PHE A 38 -4.83 3.58 1.89
C PHE A 38 -4.31 3.67 3.31
N GLU A 39 -3.72 2.57 3.79
CA GLU A 39 -3.15 2.50 5.13
C GLU A 39 -2.07 1.42 5.16
N LEU A 40 -1.24 1.44 6.19
CA LEU A 40 -0.29 0.37 6.41
C LEU A 40 -1.03 -0.87 6.89
N ALA A 41 -0.54 -2.04 6.49
CA ALA A 41 -1.17 -3.30 6.87
C ALA A 41 -1.04 -3.54 8.37
N ALA A 42 -1.88 -4.45 8.88
CA ALA A 42 -1.77 -4.89 10.27
C ALA A 42 -0.42 -5.57 10.49
N LYS A 43 0.04 -5.57 11.74
CA LYS A 43 1.34 -6.12 12.08
C LYS A 43 1.50 -7.56 11.61
N GLU A 44 0.46 -8.36 11.77
CA GLU A 44 0.46 -9.77 11.34
C GLU A 44 0.40 -9.93 9.83
N ASP A 45 0.09 -8.87 9.10
CA ASP A 45 -0.02 -8.88 7.63
C ASP A 45 1.16 -8.19 6.95
N GLY A 46 2.24 -7.94 7.68
CA GLY A 46 3.43 -7.32 7.12
C GLY A 46 3.76 -5.96 7.69
N GLY A 47 2.84 -5.38 8.46
CA GLY A 47 3.09 -4.12 9.16
C GLY A 47 3.47 -2.98 8.23
N SER A 48 4.48 -2.21 8.60
CA SER A 48 4.91 -1.05 7.83
C SER A 48 5.61 -1.39 6.51
N GLY A 49 5.82 -2.69 6.25
CA GLY A 49 6.40 -3.13 4.97
C GLY A 49 5.36 -3.34 3.88
N VAL A 50 4.07 -3.19 4.20
CA VAL A 50 2.98 -3.43 3.27
C VAL A 50 1.97 -2.29 3.37
N THR A 51 1.51 -1.80 2.23
CA THR A 51 0.45 -0.79 2.18
C THR A 51 -0.79 -1.41 1.53
N VAL A 52 -1.94 -1.18 2.15
CA VAL A 52 -3.23 -1.64 1.63
C VAL A 52 -3.99 -0.43 1.09
N ALA A 53 -4.27 -0.44 -0.20
CA ALA A 53 -5.04 0.62 -0.86
C ALA A 53 -6.44 0.11 -1.15
N TYR A 54 -7.43 0.90 -0.75
CA TYR A 54 -8.83 0.55 -0.98
C TYR A 54 -9.34 1.29 -2.21
N LEU A 55 -9.80 0.54 -3.19
CA LEU A 55 -10.26 1.10 -4.46
C LEU A 55 -11.70 1.57 -4.35
N ARG A 56 -12.05 2.56 -5.15
CA ARG A 56 -13.41 3.11 -5.20
C ARG A 56 -14.39 2.15 -5.84
#